data_e29cd1304245d8aabd04b4500c7e82d2
#
_entry.id   e29cd1304245d8aabd04b4500c7e82d2
#
_cell.length_a   1.000
_cell.length_b   1.000
_cell.length_c   1.000
_cell.angle_alpha   90.00
_cell.angle_beta   90.00
_cell.angle_gamma   90.00
#
_symmetry.space_group_name_H-M   'P 1'
#
loop_
_entity.id
_entity.type
_entity.pdbx_description
1 polymer ?
#
loop_
_entity_poly.entity_id
_entity_poly.type
_entity_poly.pdbx_seq_one_letter_code
_entity_poly.pdbx_strand_id
1 'polypeptide(L)'
;RAQQVAGLLGQGEAALAAYQKSRSVEVLRIQSAARNSMEWFENVERYTGLEPEQFAYSLLTRSQRISHENLRLRDAAYVGSFEDWLAQRAGLKVHGVPPMFTPVTLRGVSLKNRVVVSPMAQYSAVDGVPGDFHLVHLGSRALGGAGMVVAEMTCTSPDPRITPACPG
;
A
#
# COMPACT_ATOMS: atom_id res chain seq x y z
N ARG A 1 37.05 -30.13 -33.54
CA ARG A 1 36.98 -30.19 -32.06
C ARG A 1 36.66 -28.82 -31.44
N ALA A 2 37.35 -27.73 -31.85
CA ALA A 2 37.07 -26.38 -31.28
C ALA A 2 35.63 -25.89 -31.54
N GLN A 3 35.10 -26.09 -32.74
CA GLN A 3 33.69 -25.74 -33.07
C GLN A 3 32.67 -26.56 -32.27
N GLN A 4 32.98 -27.83 -31.98
CA GLN A 4 32.11 -28.69 -31.18
C GLN A 4 32.09 -28.28 -29.70
N VAL A 5 33.24 -27.87 -29.17
CA VAL A 5 33.35 -27.32 -27.80
C VAL A 5 32.63 -25.96 -27.69
N ALA A 6 32.81 -25.09 -28.69
CA ALA A 6 32.10 -23.80 -28.74
C ALA A 6 30.55 -23.98 -28.79
N GLY A 7 30.08 -24.99 -29.56
CA GLY A 7 28.66 -25.34 -29.62
C GLY A 7 28.11 -25.83 -28.27
N LEU A 8 28.86 -26.66 -27.54
CA LEU A 8 28.49 -27.14 -26.21
C LEU A 8 28.50 -26.02 -25.17
N LEU A 9 29.47 -25.10 -25.23
CA LEU A 9 29.50 -23.92 -24.36
C LEU A 9 28.31 -23.00 -24.62
N GLY A 10 27.96 -22.74 -25.88
CA GLY A 10 26.80 -21.96 -26.26
C GLY A 10 25.47 -22.59 -25.80
N GLN A 11 25.35 -23.91 -25.83
CA GLN A 11 24.20 -24.63 -25.28
C GLN A 11 24.14 -24.50 -23.75
N GLY A 12 25.28 -24.54 -23.07
CA GLY A 12 25.38 -24.32 -21.63
C GLY A 12 24.95 -22.91 -21.23
N GLU A 13 25.42 -21.90 -21.95
CA GLU A 13 25.03 -20.50 -21.72
C GLU A 13 23.52 -20.28 -21.95
N ALA A 14 22.96 -20.84 -23.01
CA ALA A 14 21.53 -20.76 -23.29
C ALA A 14 20.70 -21.45 -22.20
N ALA A 15 21.15 -22.59 -21.69
CA ALA A 15 20.49 -23.30 -20.60
C ALA A 15 20.54 -22.51 -19.29
N LEU A 16 21.65 -21.87 -18.95
CA LEU A 16 21.80 -21.01 -17.80
C LEU A 16 20.91 -19.76 -17.91
N ALA A 17 20.88 -19.13 -19.07
CA ALA A 17 20.02 -17.97 -19.32
C ALA A 17 18.52 -18.33 -19.18
N ALA A 18 18.11 -19.49 -19.71
CA ALA A 18 16.75 -20.00 -19.55
C ALA A 18 16.40 -20.30 -18.09
N TYR A 19 17.31 -20.92 -17.34
CA TYR A 19 17.15 -21.15 -15.91
C TYR A 19 17.01 -19.84 -15.14
N GLN A 20 17.91 -18.90 -15.37
CA GLN A 20 17.86 -17.57 -14.72
C GLN A 20 16.55 -16.85 -15.03
N LYS A 21 16.14 -16.83 -16.30
CA LYS A 21 14.87 -16.22 -16.71
C LYS A 21 13.66 -16.86 -16.01
N SER A 22 13.65 -18.19 -15.86
CA SER A 22 12.54 -18.90 -15.23
C SER A 22 12.49 -18.73 -13.71
N ARG A 23 13.66 -18.52 -13.05
CA ARG A 23 13.78 -18.48 -11.60
C ARG A 23 13.86 -17.08 -11.00
N SER A 24 14.31 -16.10 -11.76
CA SER A 24 14.60 -14.76 -11.26
C SER A 24 13.42 -14.13 -10.51
N VAL A 25 12.20 -14.26 -11.02
CA VAL A 25 11.00 -13.66 -10.41
C VAL A 25 10.71 -14.28 -9.03
N GLU A 26 10.79 -15.61 -8.92
CA GLU A 26 10.53 -16.28 -7.64
C GLU A 26 11.64 -16.03 -6.62
N VAL A 27 12.90 -16.04 -7.07
CA VAL A 27 14.05 -15.70 -6.22
C VAL A 27 13.92 -14.28 -5.67
N LEU A 28 13.59 -13.30 -6.51
CA LEU A 28 13.39 -11.92 -6.08
C LEU A 28 12.23 -11.78 -5.08
N ARG A 29 11.14 -12.52 -5.26
CA ARG A 29 10.03 -12.56 -4.31
C ARG A 29 10.47 -13.10 -2.95
N ILE A 30 11.24 -14.19 -2.92
CA ILE A 30 11.74 -14.79 -1.68
C ILE A 30 12.72 -13.84 -0.99
N GLN A 31 13.66 -13.27 -1.75
CA GLN A 31 14.64 -12.32 -1.23
C GLN A 31 13.95 -11.06 -0.65
N SER A 32 12.95 -10.51 -1.34
CA SER A 32 12.17 -9.38 -0.85
C SER A 32 11.45 -9.72 0.47
N ALA A 33 10.81 -10.88 0.56
CA ALA A 33 10.14 -11.31 1.78
C ALA A 33 11.12 -11.53 2.95
N ALA A 34 12.28 -12.10 2.68
CA ALA A 34 13.34 -12.29 3.67
C ALA A 34 13.88 -10.93 4.16
N ARG A 35 14.13 -10.00 3.24
CA ARG A 35 14.58 -8.63 3.54
C ARG A 35 13.57 -7.89 4.42
N ASN A 36 12.30 -7.86 4.03
CA ASN A 36 11.25 -7.22 4.83
C ASN A 36 11.17 -7.81 6.24
N SER A 37 11.30 -9.14 6.35
CA SER A 37 11.30 -9.82 7.64
C SER A 37 12.53 -9.44 8.49
N MET A 38 13.71 -9.35 7.88
CA MET A 38 14.94 -8.91 8.55
C MET A 38 14.82 -7.46 9.03
N GLU A 39 14.39 -6.55 8.15
CA GLU A 39 14.17 -5.14 8.49
C GLU A 39 13.16 -4.96 9.63
N TRP A 40 12.13 -5.81 9.69
CA TRP A 40 11.17 -5.80 10.81
C TRP A 40 11.85 -6.16 12.12
N PHE A 41 12.69 -7.21 12.17
CA PHE A 41 13.41 -7.60 13.38
C PHE A 41 14.49 -6.59 13.78
N GLU A 42 15.21 -6.01 12.83
CA GLU A 42 16.20 -4.95 13.09
C GLU A 42 15.56 -3.69 13.69
N ASN A 43 14.27 -3.46 13.41
CA ASN A 43 13.52 -2.33 13.94
C ASN A 43 12.45 -2.76 14.96
N VAL A 44 12.59 -3.89 15.61
CA VAL A 44 11.56 -4.47 16.50
C VAL A 44 11.15 -3.51 17.63
N GLU A 45 12.03 -2.65 18.07
CA GLU A 45 11.73 -1.63 19.09
C GLU A 45 10.54 -0.74 18.73
N ARG A 46 10.28 -0.50 17.43
CA ARG A 46 9.11 0.25 16.95
C ARG A 46 7.79 -0.44 17.28
N TYR A 47 7.82 -1.75 17.48
CA TYR A 47 6.63 -2.59 17.64
C TYR A 47 6.43 -3.05 19.08
N THR A 48 7.44 -2.94 19.97
CA THR A 48 7.36 -3.42 21.36
C THR A 48 6.36 -2.65 22.21
N GLY A 49 6.01 -1.42 21.82
CA GLY A 49 4.97 -0.62 22.48
C GLY A 49 3.55 -0.85 21.95
N LEU A 50 3.36 -1.75 20.98
CA LEU A 50 2.04 -2.08 20.47
C LEU A 50 1.26 -2.97 21.44
N GLU A 51 -0.07 -2.94 21.37
CA GLU A 51 -0.92 -3.91 22.03
C GLU A 51 -0.58 -5.33 21.55
N PRO A 52 -0.75 -6.38 22.37
CA PRO A 52 -0.38 -7.75 22.00
C PRO A 52 -0.96 -8.23 20.67
N GLU A 53 -2.21 -7.87 20.38
CA GLU A 53 -2.90 -8.22 19.14
C GLU A 53 -2.27 -7.55 17.93
N GLN A 54 -1.91 -6.27 18.05
CA GLN A 54 -1.21 -5.53 16.99
C GLN A 54 0.19 -6.09 16.76
N PHE A 55 0.93 -6.37 17.85
CA PHE A 55 2.26 -6.95 17.77
C PHE A 55 2.24 -8.30 17.06
N ALA A 56 1.34 -9.19 17.48
CA ALA A 56 1.18 -10.52 16.89
C ALA A 56 0.82 -10.42 15.38
N TYR A 57 -0.12 -9.55 15.04
CA TYR A 57 -0.50 -9.32 13.63
C TYR A 57 0.68 -8.77 12.81
N SER A 58 1.40 -7.78 13.32
CA SER A 58 2.59 -7.22 12.68
C SER A 58 3.68 -8.27 12.46
N LEU A 59 3.92 -9.13 13.47
CA LEU A 59 4.87 -10.23 13.39
C LEU A 59 4.47 -11.27 12.33
N LEU A 60 3.20 -11.63 12.23
CA LEU A 60 2.70 -12.59 11.26
C LEU A 60 2.78 -12.08 9.82
N THR A 61 2.59 -10.78 9.61
CA THR A 61 2.58 -10.14 8.29
C THR A 61 3.90 -9.47 7.92
N ARG A 62 4.94 -9.52 8.77
CA ARG A 62 6.21 -8.79 8.64
C ARG A 62 6.92 -8.94 7.30
N SER A 63 6.80 -10.09 6.67
CA SER A 63 7.44 -10.37 5.38
C SER A 63 6.76 -9.68 4.19
N GLN A 64 5.56 -9.11 4.40
CA GLN A 64 4.65 -8.58 3.36
C GLN A 64 4.25 -9.61 2.29
N ARG A 65 4.64 -10.88 2.46
CA ARG A 65 4.21 -11.98 1.60
C ARG A 65 2.88 -12.58 2.07
N ILE A 66 2.60 -12.45 3.37
CA ILE A 66 1.32 -12.85 3.97
C ILE A 66 0.48 -11.60 4.12
N SER A 67 -0.51 -11.44 3.23
CA SER A 67 -1.51 -10.40 3.34
C SER A 67 -2.57 -10.76 4.39
N HIS A 68 -3.43 -9.81 4.71
CA HIS A 68 -4.60 -10.01 5.57
C HIS A 68 -5.46 -11.18 5.08
N GLU A 69 -5.77 -11.23 3.78
CA GLU A 69 -6.56 -12.30 3.19
C GLU A 69 -5.83 -13.65 3.14
N ASN A 70 -4.51 -13.66 2.92
CA ASN A 70 -3.75 -14.90 3.03
C ASN A 70 -3.75 -15.46 4.46
N LEU A 71 -3.72 -14.58 5.46
CA LEU A 71 -3.82 -14.97 6.85
C LEU A 71 -5.23 -15.53 7.15
N ARG A 72 -6.28 -14.92 6.62
CA ARG A 72 -7.67 -15.39 6.71
C ARG A 72 -7.85 -16.79 6.12
N LEU A 73 -7.21 -17.10 4.99
CA LEU A 73 -7.23 -18.44 4.40
C LEU A 73 -6.56 -19.49 5.29
N ARG A 74 -5.65 -19.10 6.17
CA ARG A 74 -4.93 -19.99 7.09
C ARG A 74 -5.65 -20.12 8.43
N ASP A 75 -6.15 -19.01 8.94
CA ASP A 75 -6.83 -18.92 10.22
C ASP A 75 -7.86 -17.79 10.18
N ALA A 76 -9.07 -18.14 9.74
CA ALA A 76 -10.18 -17.20 9.65
C ALA A 76 -10.66 -16.73 11.03
N ALA A 77 -10.54 -17.58 12.06
CA ALA A 77 -10.96 -17.24 13.42
C ALA A 77 -10.04 -16.18 14.02
N TYR A 78 -8.73 -16.34 13.85
CA TYR A 78 -7.75 -15.33 14.27
C TYR A 78 -7.98 -14.00 13.58
N VAL A 79 -8.15 -13.99 12.24
CA VAL A 79 -8.37 -12.73 11.51
C VAL A 79 -9.66 -12.06 11.93
N GLY A 80 -10.74 -12.84 12.13
CA GLY A 80 -12.02 -12.32 12.62
C GLY A 80 -11.88 -11.69 14.01
N SER A 81 -11.19 -12.34 14.94
CA SER A 81 -10.95 -11.79 16.28
C SER A 81 -10.10 -10.51 16.25
N PHE A 82 -9.13 -10.44 15.36
CA PHE A 82 -8.31 -9.24 15.18
C PHE A 82 -9.12 -8.08 14.59
N GLU A 83 -9.98 -8.32 13.60
CA GLU A 83 -10.88 -7.32 13.05
C GLU A 83 -11.85 -6.79 14.10
N ASP A 84 -12.44 -7.67 14.88
CA ASP A 84 -13.34 -7.30 15.98
C ASP A 84 -12.62 -6.49 17.07
N TRP A 85 -11.42 -6.91 17.44
CA TRP A 85 -10.58 -6.14 18.36
C TRP A 85 -10.30 -4.72 17.82
N LEU A 86 -9.93 -4.59 16.54
CA LEU A 86 -9.68 -3.29 15.92
C LEU A 86 -10.95 -2.43 15.83
N ALA A 87 -12.09 -3.03 15.48
CA ALA A 87 -13.37 -2.35 15.43
C ALA A 87 -13.77 -1.79 16.81
N GLN A 88 -13.63 -2.58 17.87
CA GLN A 88 -13.87 -2.16 19.25
C GLN A 88 -12.95 -1.01 19.68
N ARG A 89 -11.66 -1.11 19.36
CA ARG A 89 -10.69 -0.02 19.60
C ARG A 89 -11.03 1.26 18.84
N ALA A 90 -11.65 1.16 17.67
CA ALA A 90 -12.15 2.28 16.88
C ALA A 90 -13.53 2.78 17.35
N GLY A 91 -14.09 2.22 18.44
CA GLY A 91 -15.37 2.64 19.02
C GLY A 91 -16.60 2.05 18.33
N LEU A 92 -16.43 1.06 17.45
CA LEU A 92 -17.55 0.38 16.81
C LEU A 92 -18.11 -0.74 17.69
N LYS A 93 -19.42 -0.93 17.63
CA LYS A 93 -20.15 -2.02 18.35
C LYS A 93 -20.64 -3.11 17.39
N VAL A 94 -19.95 -3.28 16.27
CA VAL A 94 -20.29 -4.25 15.21
C VAL A 94 -19.11 -5.15 14.95
N HIS A 95 -19.37 -6.35 14.44
CA HIS A 95 -18.38 -7.38 14.14
C HIS A 95 -18.12 -7.47 12.62
N GLY A 96 -16.99 -8.04 12.27
CA GLY A 96 -16.65 -8.34 10.86
C GLY A 96 -16.45 -7.10 10.00
N VAL A 97 -16.01 -5.99 10.58
CA VAL A 97 -15.69 -4.77 9.83
C VAL A 97 -14.27 -4.84 9.31
N PRO A 98 -14.05 -4.83 8.00
CA PRO A 98 -12.71 -4.80 7.44
C PRO A 98 -11.91 -3.59 7.97
N PRO A 99 -10.62 -3.74 8.31
CA PRO A 99 -9.80 -2.68 8.91
C PRO A 99 -9.86 -1.33 8.19
N MET A 100 -9.92 -1.34 6.85
CA MET A 100 -9.98 -0.12 6.06
C MET A 100 -11.25 0.72 6.29
N PHE A 101 -12.33 0.11 6.78
CA PHE A 101 -13.59 0.80 7.07
C PHE A 101 -13.75 1.19 8.54
N THR A 102 -12.75 0.93 9.39
CA THR A 102 -12.77 1.40 10.78
C THR A 102 -12.40 2.87 10.87
N PRO A 103 -13.03 3.66 11.76
CA PRO A 103 -12.65 5.04 12.02
C PRO A 103 -11.21 5.19 12.50
N VAL A 104 -10.62 6.34 12.27
CA VAL A 104 -9.30 6.69 12.79
C VAL A 104 -9.22 8.18 13.10
N THR A 105 -8.55 8.54 14.20
CA THR A 105 -8.30 9.93 14.57
C THR A 105 -6.84 10.25 14.37
N LEU A 106 -6.55 11.28 13.58
CA LEU A 106 -5.22 11.79 13.30
C LEU A 106 -5.12 13.23 13.80
N ARG A 107 -4.32 13.48 14.85
CA ARG A 107 -4.12 14.83 15.44
C ARG A 107 -5.42 15.60 15.68
N GLY A 108 -6.44 14.92 16.20
CA GLY A 108 -7.73 15.56 16.50
C GLY A 108 -8.73 15.58 15.34
N VAL A 109 -8.37 15.16 14.14
CA VAL A 109 -9.30 15.00 13.02
C VAL A 109 -9.77 13.56 12.97
N SER A 110 -11.07 13.33 13.15
CA SER A 110 -11.69 12.00 13.06
C SER A 110 -12.15 11.70 11.64
N LEU A 111 -11.62 10.65 11.05
CA LEU A 111 -12.02 10.14 9.74
C LEU A 111 -12.97 8.97 9.93
N LYS A 112 -14.04 8.92 9.13
CA LYS A 112 -15.05 7.84 9.20
C LYS A 112 -14.53 6.46 8.77
N ASN A 113 -13.45 6.43 8.00
CA ASN A 113 -12.73 5.22 7.57
C ASN A 113 -11.29 5.58 7.17
N ARG A 114 -10.48 4.58 6.82
CA ARG A 114 -9.05 4.72 6.48
C ARG A 114 -8.78 4.84 4.98
N VAL A 115 -9.83 5.03 4.18
CA VAL A 115 -9.69 5.23 2.73
C VAL A 115 -9.37 6.69 2.46
N VAL A 116 -8.17 6.93 1.96
CA VAL A 116 -7.70 8.29 1.60
C VAL A 116 -7.46 8.34 0.10
N VAL A 117 -8.09 9.27 -0.57
CA VAL A 117 -7.79 9.56 -1.98
C VAL A 117 -6.55 10.45 -2.02
N SER A 118 -5.47 9.94 -2.60
CA SER A 118 -4.21 10.66 -2.75
C SER A 118 -4.35 11.87 -3.68
N PRO A 119 -3.52 12.92 -3.50
CA PRO A 119 -3.49 14.05 -4.42
C PRO A 119 -3.05 13.61 -5.82
N MET A 120 -3.77 14.00 -6.83
CA MET A 120 -3.49 13.69 -8.23
C MET A 120 -3.72 14.93 -9.08
N ALA A 121 -2.66 15.41 -9.74
CA ALA A 121 -2.74 16.57 -10.63
C ALA A 121 -3.73 16.30 -11.78
N GLN A 122 -4.67 17.19 -11.97
CA GLN A 122 -5.73 17.09 -12.97
C GLN A 122 -5.48 17.99 -14.19
N TYR A 123 -4.65 19.03 -14.04
CA TYR A 123 -4.36 20.00 -15.10
C TYR A 123 -5.63 20.59 -15.74
N SER A 124 -6.63 20.89 -14.92
CA SER A 124 -7.97 21.32 -15.37
C SER A 124 -8.41 22.66 -14.79
N ALA A 125 -7.50 23.37 -14.12
CA ALA A 125 -7.74 24.75 -13.68
C ALA A 125 -7.68 25.71 -14.86
N VAL A 126 -8.43 26.79 -14.79
CA VAL A 126 -8.36 27.90 -15.75
C VAL A 126 -7.70 29.08 -15.06
N ASP A 127 -6.52 29.47 -15.53
CA ASP A 127 -5.69 30.51 -14.92
C ASP A 127 -5.49 30.34 -13.40
N GLY A 128 -5.33 29.09 -12.96
CA GLY A 128 -5.15 28.71 -11.57
C GLY A 128 -6.45 28.58 -10.76
N VAL A 129 -7.61 28.87 -11.34
CA VAL A 129 -8.89 28.81 -10.65
C VAL A 129 -9.51 27.42 -10.84
N PRO A 130 -9.72 26.64 -9.76
CA PRO A 130 -10.48 25.40 -9.82
C PRO A 130 -11.93 25.68 -10.22
N GLY A 131 -12.46 24.91 -11.17
CA GLY A 131 -13.83 25.05 -11.65
C GLY A 131 -14.71 23.81 -11.36
N ASP A 132 -15.82 23.69 -12.10
CA ASP A 132 -16.79 22.61 -11.94
C ASP A 132 -16.18 21.21 -12.07
N PHE A 133 -15.15 21.07 -12.90
CA PHE A 133 -14.42 19.81 -13.00
C PHE A 133 -13.88 19.37 -11.65
N HIS A 134 -13.24 20.27 -10.89
CA HIS A 134 -12.67 19.96 -9.58
C HIS A 134 -13.76 19.66 -8.56
N LEU A 135 -14.88 20.40 -8.61
CA LEU A 135 -16.04 20.15 -7.75
C LEU A 135 -16.57 18.72 -7.97
N VAL A 136 -16.80 18.35 -9.22
CA VAL A 136 -17.29 17.01 -9.60
C VAL A 136 -16.25 15.94 -9.25
N HIS A 137 -14.97 16.18 -9.56
CA HIS A 137 -13.88 15.25 -9.29
C HIS A 137 -13.73 14.94 -7.80
N LEU A 138 -13.60 15.95 -6.96
CA LEU A 138 -13.44 15.77 -5.51
C LEU A 138 -14.76 15.30 -4.85
N GLY A 139 -15.88 15.89 -5.27
CA GLY A 139 -17.21 15.56 -4.75
C GLY A 139 -17.59 14.11 -5.02
N SER A 140 -17.32 13.58 -6.21
CA SER A 140 -17.63 12.18 -6.55
C SER A 140 -16.85 11.19 -5.67
N ARG A 141 -15.58 11.47 -5.31
CA ARG A 141 -14.78 10.63 -4.39
C ARG A 141 -15.33 10.69 -2.97
N ALA A 142 -15.73 11.88 -2.52
CA ALA A 142 -16.35 12.07 -1.20
C ALA A 142 -17.69 11.33 -1.11
N LEU A 143 -18.54 11.44 -2.15
CA LEU A 143 -19.81 10.71 -2.25
C LEU A 143 -19.58 9.19 -2.36
N GLY A 144 -18.48 8.76 -3.02
CA GLY A 144 -18.06 7.36 -3.09
C GLY A 144 -17.63 6.76 -1.75
N GLY A 145 -17.60 7.55 -0.67
CA GLY A 145 -17.42 7.06 0.68
C GLY A 145 -16.00 7.19 1.24
N ALA A 146 -15.05 7.81 0.54
CA ALA A 146 -13.71 8.06 1.08
C ALA A 146 -13.76 8.78 2.43
N GLY A 147 -12.88 8.38 3.36
CA GLY A 147 -12.72 9.05 4.66
C GLY A 147 -12.08 10.42 4.54
N MET A 148 -11.15 10.55 3.59
CA MET A 148 -10.48 11.81 3.26
C MET A 148 -10.21 11.89 1.76
N VAL A 149 -10.33 13.07 1.19
CA VAL A 149 -9.90 13.36 -0.18
C VAL A 149 -8.89 14.50 -0.11
N VAL A 150 -7.70 14.27 -0.68
CA VAL A 150 -6.65 15.29 -0.74
C VAL A 150 -6.68 15.93 -2.12
N ALA A 151 -6.84 17.24 -2.16
CA ALA A 151 -6.78 18.00 -3.40
C ALA A 151 -5.38 17.92 -4.01
N GLU A 152 -5.31 18.13 -5.32
CA GLU A 152 -4.03 18.20 -6.04
C GLU A 152 -3.14 19.34 -5.54
N MET A 153 -1.89 19.32 -5.99
CA MET A 153 -0.94 20.41 -5.72
C MET A 153 -1.56 21.75 -6.10
N THR A 154 -1.59 22.65 -5.14
CA THR A 154 -2.09 24.02 -5.31
C THR A 154 -0.93 24.99 -5.06
N CYS A 155 -0.62 25.82 -6.01
CA CYS A 155 0.46 26.79 -5.92
C CYS A 155 0.06 27.97 -5.04
N THR A 156 1.03 28.56 -4.35
CA THR A 156 0.80 29.73 -3.47
C THR A 156 0.84 31.07 -4.20
N SER A 157 1.29 31.05 -5.48
CA SER A 157 1.31 32.20 -6.38
C SER A 157 1.30 31.72 -7.84
N PRO A 158 1.05 32.58 -8.82
CA PRO A 158 1.04 32.23 -10.24
C PRO A 158 2.38 31.73 -10.78
N ASP A 159 3.48 32.26 -10.29
CA ASP A 159 4.83 32.01 -10.85
C ASP A 159 5.30 30.54 -10.71
N PRO A 160 5.08 29.83 -9.56
CA PRO A 160 5.53 28.46 -9.40
C PRO A 160 4.58 27.41 -9.99
N ARG A 161 3.55 27.78 -10.75
CA ARG A 161 2.69 26.78 -11.40
C ARG A 161 3.49 25.96 -12.40
N ILE A 162 3.33 24.64 -12.35
CA ILE A 162 3.95 23.73 -13.32
C ILE A 162 3.38 24.00 -14.73
N THR A 163 2.08 24.25 -14.80
CA THR A 163 1.37 24.65 -16.01
C THR A 163 0.28 25.69 -15.65
N PRO A 164 -0.21 26.47 -16.63
CA PRO A 164 -1.36 27.37 -16.41
C PRO A 164 -2.62 26.64 -15.90
N ALA A 165 -2.71 25.35 -16.14
CA ALA A 165 -3.83 24.49 -15.72
C ALA A 165 -3.67 23.89 -14.31
N CYS A 166 -2.61 24.25 -13.56
CA CYS A 166 -2.48 23.91 -12.14
C CYS A 166 -3.24 24.91 -11.28
N PRO A 167 -3.93 24.47 -10.19
CA PRO A 167 -4.55 25.37 -9.20
C PRO A 167 -3.53 26.28 -8.50
N GLY A 168 -3.93 27.52 -8.14
CA GLY A 168 -3.09 28.44 -7.35
C GLY A 168 -3.28 29.91 -7.71
#